data_45fa803f2c2c563d9d85a484a83057dc
#
_entry.id   45fa803f2c2c563d9d85a484a83057dc
#
_cell.length_a   1.000
_cell.length_b   1.000
_cell.length_c   1.000
_cell.angle_alpha   90.00
_cell.angle_beta   90.00
_cell.angle_gamma   90.00
#
_symmetry.space_group_name_H-M   'P 1'
#
loop_
_entity.id
_entity.type
_entity.pdbx_description
1 polymer ?
#
loop_
_entity_poly.entity_id
_entity_poly.type
_entity_poly.pdbx_seq_one_letter_code
_entity_poly.pdbx_strand_id
1 'polypeptide(L)'
;MRYEEFLESFLASDKSLKETIKKVSGLEGKMQKDSVKGDIKSLLKNLDALKNAVSSLEEALTGVEESVSSFDYRTYFTSGEFTEDMLLGLKERKMDTVGEYPVFEVFPTRIRIDGENQEVILGKKKVPTMRPKILVDSAADLVDKLESAPFNAQAFAQDLENAYLICVLQEKAKNTGKVNDHLFYVPLLSCYKVMVPLSRSRKEYDEMAFAFDLARLYNEIKKGDFVTKSGHTCLFGTGRGKSVRILDDTGMEQLISTICFR
;
A
#
# COMPACT_ATOMS: atom_id res chain seq x y z
N MET A 1 -7.17 8.08 22.61
CA MET A 1 -8.09 8.59 21.55
C MET A 1 -7.67 8.02 20.23
N ARG A 2 -8.54 7.31 19.54
CA ARG A 2 -8.27 6.72 18.23
C ARG A 2 -8.31 7.77 17.11
N TYR A 3 -7.68 7.48 15.97
CA TYR A 3 -7.55 8.48 14.90
C TYR A 3 -8.91 8.95 14.33
N GLU A 4 -9.89 8.06 14.21
CA GLU A 4 -11.21 8.43 13.69
C GLU A 4 -11.98 9.35 14.67
N GLU A 5 -11.84 9.16 15.98
CA GLU A 5 -12.40 10.05 17.01
C GLU A 5 -11.77 11.45 16.93
N PHE A 6 -10.44 11.49 16.78
CA PHE A 6 -9.71 12.73 16.54
C PHE A 6 -10.23 13.44 15.29
N LEU A 7 -10.35 12.69 14.17
CA LEU A 7 -10.79 13.26 12.90
C LEU A 7 -12.21 13.86 12.99
N GLU A 8 -13.13 13.18 13.67
CA GLU A 8 -14.50 13.70 13.90
C GLU A 8 -14.47 15.00 14.70
N SER A 9 -13.69 15.05 15.78
CA SER A 9 -13.52 16.26 16.60
C SER A 9 -12.91 17.41 15.78
N PHE A 10 -11.83 17.11 15.03
CA PHE A 10 -11.19 18.09 14.16
C PHE A 10 -12.15 18.64 13.09
N LEU A 11 -12.90 17.78 12.42
CA LEU A 11 -13.85 18.20 11.38
C LEU A 11 -14.98 19.06 11.93
N ALA A 12 -15.42 18.82 13.17
CA ALA A 12 -16.41 19.66 13.83
C ALA A 12 -15.85 21.07 14.10
N SER A 13 -14.63 21.16 14.63
CA SER A 13 -13.93 22.43 14.89
C SER A 13 -13.61 23.19 13.59
N ASP A 14 -13.13 22.50 12.57
CA ASP A 14 -12.85 23.07 11.24
C ASP A 14 -14.11 23.63 10.56
N LYS A 15 -15.26 22.95 10.72
CA LYS A 15 -16.55 23.47 10.25
C LYS A 15 -16.91 24.78 10.90
N SER A 16 -16.79 24.89 12.22
CA SER A 16 -17.04 26.12 12.97
C SER A 16 -16.10 27.25 12.50
N LEU A 17 -14.82 26.96 12.34
CA LEU A 17 -13.84 27.91 11.82
C LEU A 17 -14.21 28.41 10.42
N LYS A 18 -14.57 27.52 9.49
CA LYS A 18 -15.00 27.86 8.13
C LYS A 18 -16.25 28.74 8.10
N GLU A 19 -17.23 28.47 8.96
CA GLU A 19 -18.45 29.28 9.08
C GLU A 19 -18.14 30.70 9.57
N THR A 20 -17.23 30.81 10.54
CA THR A 20 -16.80 32.11 11.08
C THR A 20 -15.99 32.93 10.08
N ILE A 21 -15.09 32.29 9.32
CA ILE A 21 -14.34 32.94 8.22
C ILE A 21 -15.31 33.52 7.17
N LYS A 22 -16.33 32.75 6.78
CA LYS A 22 -17.37 33.24 5.85
C LYS A 22 -18.12 34.44 6.40
N LYS A 23 -18.43 34.47 7.69
CA LYS A 23 -19.10 35.59 8.36
C LYS A 23 -18.22 36.83 8.34
N VAL A 24 -16.95 36.74 8.68
CA VAL A 24 -15.97 37.84 8.65
C VAL A 24 -15.84 38.39 7.23
N SER A 25 -15.63 37.55 6.23
CA SER A 25 -15.53 37.96 4.82
C SER A 25 -16.83 38.60 4.31
N GLY A 26 -18.00 38.08 4.72
CA GLY A 26 -19.29 38.66 4.35
C GLY A 26 -19.53 40.03 4.97
N LEU A 27 -19.06 40.28 6.19
CA LEU A 27 -19.15 41.59 6.85
C LEU A 27 -18.21 42.60 6.21
N GLU A 28 -16.97 42.21 5.90
CA GLU A 28 -16.00 43.04 5.18
C GLU A 28 -16.58 43.50 3.83
N GLY A 29 -17.13 42.58 3.02
CA GLY A 29 -17.75 42.93 1.74
C GLY A 29 -18.99 43.84 1.88
N LYS A 30 -19.74 43.79 2.99
CA LYS A 30 -20.82 44.74 3.28
C LYS A 30 -20.26 46.12 3.61
N MET A 31 -19.25 46.20 4.45
CA MET A 31 -18.59 47.44 4.81
C MET A 31 -18.00 48.16 3.60
N GLN A 32 -17.40 47.44 2.66
CA GLN A 32 -16.92 48.00 1.41
C GLN A 32 -18.06 48.63 0.60
N LYS A 33 -19.21 47.96 0.49
CA LYS A 33 -20.38 48.50 -0.19
C LYS A 33 -20.98 49.74 0.51
N ASP A 34 -21.06 49.74 1.81
CA ASP A 34 -21.56 50.84 2.60
C ASP A 34 -20.64 52.06 2.49
N SER A 35 -19.32 51.85 2.49
CA SER A 35 -18.30 52.87 2.27
C SER A 35 -18.48 53.55 0.89
N VAL A 36 -18.68 52.77 -0.20
CA VAL A 36 -18.88 53.32 -1.54
C VAL A 36 -20.19 54.13 -1.64
N LYS A 37 -21.21 53.72 -0.88
CA LYS A 37 -22.51 54.45 -0.82
C LYS A 37 -22.49 55.67 0.10
N GLY A 38 -21.47 55.84 0.92
CA GLY A 38 -21.42 56.87 1.93
C GLY A 38 -22.34 56.63 3.14
N ASP A 39 -22.83 55.42 3.33
CA ASP A 39 -23.70 55.06 4.48
C ASP A 39 -22.87 54.79 5.74
N ILE A 40 -22.47 55.88 6.37
CA ILE A 40 -21.61 55.84 7.60
C ILE A 40 -22.30 55.13 8.76
N LYS A 41 -23.63 55.22 8.84
CA LYS A 41 -24.38 54.57 9.96
C LYS A 41 -24.32 53.04 9.83
N SER A 42 -24.55 52.51 8.61
CA SER A 42 -24.42 51.09 8.34
C SER A 42 -22.99 50.62 8.44
N LEU A 43 -22.02 51.43 8.00
CA LEU A 43 -20.60 51.14 8.11
C LEU A 43 -20.15 50.93 9.57
N LEU A 44 -20.55 51.85 10.48
CA LEU A 44 -20.23 51.76 11.92
C LEU A 44 -20.86 50.48 12.55
N LYS A 45 -22.15 50.22 12.22
CA LYS A 45 -22.82 48.98 12.68
C LYS A 45 -22.12 47.72 12.23
N ASN A 46 -21.73 47.66 10.92
CA ASN A 46 -21.04 46.52 10.38
C ASN A 46 -19.60 46.37 10.91
N LEU A 47 -18.94 47.50 11.29
CA LEU A 47 -17.64 47.46 11.96
C LEU A 47 -17.75 46.80 13.35
N ASP A 48 -18.77 47.13 14.15
CA ASP A 48 -18.95 46.50 15.45
C ASP A 48 -19.33 45.01 15.32
N ALA A 49 -20.13 44.67 14.31
CA ALA A 49 -20.43 43.28 13.99
C ALA A 49 -19.16 42.50 13.53
N LEU A 50 -18.27 43.16 12.79
CA LEU A 50 -16.99 42.58 12.35
C LEU A 50 -16.05 42.32 13.54
N LYS A 51 -15.95 43.27 14.51
CA LYS A 51 -15.16 43.04 15.73
C LYS A 51 -15.64 41.80 16.49
N ASN A 52 -16.95 41.64 16.66
CA ASN A 52 -17.51 40.47 17.35
C ASN A 52 -17.26 39.16 16.52
N ALA A 53 -17.31 39.24 15.20
CA ALA A 53 -17.02 38.10 14.34
C ALA A 53 -15.54 37.70 14.37
N VAL A 54 -14.62 38.67 14.52
CA VAL A 54 -13.20 38.40 14.73
C VAL A 54 -12.93 37.70 16.05
N SER A 55 -13.55 38.15 17.17
CA SER A 55 -13.45 37.42 18.44
C SER A 55 -13.98 35.98 18.35
N SER A 56 -15.10 35.76 17.63
CA SER A 56 -15.60 34.41 17.39
C SER A 56 -14.67 33.60 16.50
N LEU A 57 -13.91 34.23 15.61
CA LEU A 57 -12.89 33.57 14.78
C LEU A 57 -11.70 33.11 15.62
N GLU A 58 -11.26 33.92 16.58
CA GLU A 58 -10.20 33.58 17.53
C GLU A 58 -10.60 32.37 18.39
N GLU A 59 -11.85 32.37 18.91
CA GLU A 59 -12.40 31.23 19.65
C GLU A 59 -12.46 29.94 18.79
N ALA A 60 -12.92 30.06 17.55
CA ALA A 60 -12.99 28.91 16.65
C ALA A 60 -11.60 28.37 16.28
N LEU A 61 -10.59 29.25 16.15
CA LEU A 61 -9.20 28.85 15.91
C LEU A 61 -8.64 28.11 17.13
N THR A 62 -8.87 28.63 18.34
CA THR A 62 -8.49 27.96 19.59
C THR A 62 -9.10 26.55 19.68
N GLY A 63 -10.36 26.39 19.29
CA GLY A 63 -11.02 25.08 19.25
C GLY A 63 -10.35 24.10 18.26
N VAL A 64 -9.83 24.58 17.14
CA VAL A 64 -9.04 23.76 16.20
C VAL A 64 -7.68 23.38 16.83
N GLU A 65 -6.99 24.33 17.45
CA GLU A 65 -5.71 24.10 18.14
C GLU A 65 -5.86 23.07 19.27
N GLU A 66 -6.91 23.18 20.06
CA GLU A 66 -7.23 22.21 21.13
C GLU A 66 -7.50 20.82 20.54
N SER A 67 -8.29 20.73 19.45
CA SER A 67 -8.57 19.45 18.80
C SER A 67 -7.27 18.78 18.32
N VAL A 68 -6.35 19.54 17.70
CA VAL A 68 -5.07 19.00 17.23
C VAL A 68 -4.16 18.62 18.40
N SER A 69 -4.11 19.46 19.44
CA SER A 69 -3.23 19.24 20.61
C SER A 69 -3.70 18.07 21.48
N SER A 70 -5.00 17.74 21.44
CA SER A 70 -5.57 16.63 22.20
C SER A 70 -5.21 15.25 21.65
N PHE A 71 -4.76 15.18 20.39
CA PHE A 71 -4.33 13.94 19.77
C PHE A 71 -2.84 13.70 19.95
N ASP A 72 -2.49 12.86 20.92
CA ASP A 72 -1.11 12.40 21.08
C ASP A 72 -0.78 11.32 20.04
N TYR A 73 -0.39 11.78 18.84
CA TYR A 73 -0.06 10.93 17.72
C TYR A 73 1.14 10.01 18.00
N ARG A 74 2.06 10.41 18.91
CA ARG A 74 3.22 9.59 19.27
C ARG A 74 2.78 8.38 20.10
N THR A 75 2.01 8.64 21.15
CA THR A 75 1.46 7.56 21.97
C THR A 75 0.56 6.65 21.13
N TYR A 76 -0.33 7.19 20.31
CA TYR A 76 -1.19 6.40 19.42
C TYR A 76 -0.40 5.43 18.52
N PHE A 77 0.73 5.90 17.98
CA PHE A 77 1.59 5.09 17.10
C PHE A 77 2.42 4.06 17.86
N THR A 78 2.93 4.40 19.05
CA THR A 78 3.83 3.54 19.84
C THR A 78 3.12 2.62 20.82
N SER A 79 1.90 2.94 21.24
CA SER A 79 1.09 2.10 22.16
C SER A 79 0.53 0.84 21.52
N GLY A 80 0.55 0.77 20.20
CA GLY A 80 -0.05 -0.33 19.43
C GLY A 80 -1.47 -0.06 18.93
N GLU A 81 -2.13 1.01 19.35
CA GLU A 81 -3.49 1.36 18.90
C GLU A 81 -3.57 1.52 17.38
N PHE A 82 -2.57 2.17 16.77
CA PHE A 82 -2.46 2.25 15.30
C PHE A 82 -2.42 0.85 14.65
N THR A 83 -1.63 -0.04 15.22
CA THR A 83 -1.49 -1.41 14.72
C THR A 83 -2.79 -2.20 14.85
N GLU A 84 -3.48 -2.06 15.98
CA GLU A 84 -4.79 -2.69 16.20
C GLU A 84 -5.82 -2.22 15.18
N ASP A 85 -5.94 -0.90 14.98
CA ASP A 85 -6.88 -0.31 14.02
C ASP A 85 -6.57 -0.74 12.57
N MET A 86 -5.28 -0.83 12.23
CA MET A 86 -4.84 -1.34 10.94
C MET A 86 -5.24 -2.80 10.74
N LEU A 87 -4.94 -3.66 11.72
CA LEU A 87 -5.27 -5.09 11.65
C LEU A 87 -6.77 -5.33 11.57
N LEU A 88 -7.56 -4.56 12.32
CA LEU A 88 -9.02 -4.60 12.24
C LEU A 88 -9.50 -4.23 10.83
N GLY A 89 -9.01 -3.15 10.25
CA GLY A 89 -9.37 -2.72 8.90
C GLY A 89 -8.97 -3.74 7.83
N LEU A 90 -7.79 -4.36 7.94
CA LEU A 90 -7.37 -5.43 7.01
C LEU A 90 -8.31 -6.64 7.10
N LYS A 91 -8.70 -7.03 8.32
CA LYS A 91 -9.65 -8.12 8.55
C LYS A 91 -11.04 -7.82 7.97
N GLU A 92 -11.53 -6.59 8.11
CA GLU A 92 -12.80 -6.15 7.50
C GLU A 92 -12.77 -6.25 5.97
N ARG A 93 -11.61 -5.98 5.36
CA ARG A 93 -11.36 -6.15 3.92
C ARG A 93 -11.08 -7.60 3.52
N LYS A 94 -11.13 -8.56 4.47
CA LYS A 94 -10.82 -9.99 4.27
C LYS A 94 -9.40 -10.23 3.74
N MET A 95 -8.47 -9.37 4.14
CA MET A 95 -7.06 -9.52 3.80
C MET A 95 -6.35 -10.29 4.89
N ASP A 96 -5.89 -11.49 4.55
CA ASP A 96 -5.13 -12.32 5.49
C ASP A 96 -3.81 -11.66 5.84
N THR A 97 -3.56 -11.57 7.14
CA THR A 97 -2.38 -10.91 7.69
C THR A 97 -1.63 -11.87 8.59
N VAL A 98 -0.34 -12.04 8.35
CA VAL A 98 0.56 -12.89 9.14
C VAL A 98 1.75 -12.06 9.62
N GLY A 99 2.28 -12.41 10.80
CA GLY A 99 3.43 -11.73 11.39
C GLY A 99 3.04 -10.88 12.59
N GLU A 100 4.01 -10.18 13.12
CA GLU A 100 3.90 -9.35 14.31
C GLU A 100 4.68 -8.05 14.13
N TYR A 101 4.41 -7.09 15.01
CA TYR A 101 5.15 -5.82 15.01
C TYR A 101 6.66 -6.04 14.99
N PRO A 102 7.41 -5.35 14.15
CA PRO A 102 7.01 -4.23 13.31
C PRO A 102 6.63 -4.59 11.87
N VAL A 103 6.54 -5.87 11.49
CA VAL A 103 6.33 -6.31 10.10
C VAL A 103 5.14 -7.23 9.99
N PHE A 104 4.18 -6.83 9.15
CA PHE A 104 3.00 -7.60 8.83
C PHE A 104 3.02 -7.97 7.36
N GLU A 105 2.89 -9.24 7.07
CA GLU A 105 2.79 -9.76 5.71
C GLU A 105 1.31 -9.77 5.30
N VAL A 106 1.02 -9.03 4.25
CA VAL A 106 -0.31 -8.92 3.61
C VAL A 106 -0.09 -9.26 2.15
N PHE A 107 -0.28 -10.53 1.79
CA PHE A 107 0.08 -10.99 0.44
C PHE A 107 -0.65 -10.19 -0.66
N PRO A 108 0.05 -9.82 -1.75
CA PRO A 108 1.46 -10.10 -2.09
C PRO A 108 2.45 -9.06 -1.55
N THR A 109 2.02 -8.13 -0.73
CA THR A 109 2.83 -7.06 -0.14
C THR A 109 3.10 -7.30 1.35
N ARG A 110 3.76 -6.36 1.97
CA ARG A 110 3.99 -6.32 3.42
C ARG A 110 3.88 -4.89 3.92
N ILE A 111 3.48 -4.75 5.17
CA ILE A 111 3.42 -3.49 5.90
C ILE A 111 4.51 -3.52 6.96
N ARG A 112 5.36 -2.51 6.97
CA ARG A 112 6.34 -2.30 8.04
C ARG A 112 6.05 -0.99 8.75
N ILE A 113 5.94 -1.07 10.07
CA ILE A 113 5.71 0.07 10.95
C ILE A 113 7.06 0.45 11.57
N ASP A 114 7.50 1.68 11.33
CA ASP A 114 8.70 2.26 11.94
C ASP A 114 8.26 3.18 13.08
N GLY A 115 8.27 2.66 14.30
CA GLY A 115 7.82 3.39 15.48
C GLY A 115 8.72 4.56 15.85
N GLU A 116 10.02 4.46 15.58
CA GLU A 116 10.99 5.50 15.91
C GLU A 116 10.82 6.72 14.99
N ASN A 117 10.66 6.48 13.69
CA ASN A 117 10.48 7.53 12.69
C ASN A 117 9.01 7.88 12.45
N GLN A 118 8.07 7.17 13.09
CA GLN A 118 6.63 7.33 12.91
C GLN A 118 6.21 7.20 11.43
N GLU A 119 6.73 6.17 10.79
CA GLU A 119 6.56 5.92 9.38
C GLU A 119 5.97 4.55 9.11
N VAL A 120 5.17 4.48 8.06
CA VAL A 120 4.64 3.21 7.56
C VAL A 120 5.15 2.98 6.15
N ILE A 121 5.60 1.76 5.90
CA ILE A 121 6.12 1.34 4.60
C ILE A 121 5.25 0.21 4.08
N LEU A 122 4.59 0.44 2.95
CA LEU A 122 3.81 -0.55 2.23
C LEU A 122 4.64 -1.10 1.07
N GLY A 123 5.07 -2.35 1.18
CA GLY A 123 6.02 -2.95 0.23
C GLY A 123 7.37 -2.25 0.25
N LYS A 124 7.63 -1.44 -0.77
CA LYS A 124 8.86 -0.62 -0.91
C LYS A 124 8.58 0.89 -0.79
N LYS A 125 7.31 1.29 -0.65
CA LYS A 125 6.90 2.70 -0.65
C LYS A 125 6.55 3.15 0.76
N LYS A 126 7.07 4.32 1.12
CA LYS A 126 6.66 5.03 2.32
C LYS A 126 5.26 5.62 2.11
N VAL A 127 4.36 5.36 3.04
CA VAL A 127 3.00 5.91 3.06
C VAL A 127 2.94 6.98 4.14
N PRO A 128 2.84 8.26 3.78
CA PRO A 128 2.86 9.36 4.74
C PRO A 128 1.47 9.53 5.38
N THR A 129 1.03 8.52 6.13
CA THR A 129 -0.25 8.58 6.82
C THR A 129 -0.16 7.96 8.20
N MET A 130 -0.87 8.56 9.15
CA MET A 130 -1.16 8.00 10.47
C MET A 130 -2.62 7.52 10.57
N ARG A 131 -3.36 7.55 9.48
CA ARG A 131 -4.72 7.05 9.42
C ARG A 131 -4.73 5.61 8.93
N PRO A 132 -5.03 4.61 9.78
CA PRO A 132 -5.00 3.20 9.41
C PRO A 132 -5.85 2.87 8.19
N LYS A 133 -7.01 3.51 8.06
CA LYS A 133 -7.91 3.34 6.93
C LYS A 133 -7.24 3.63 5.58
N ILE A 134 -6.46 4.71 5.47
CA ILE A 134 -5.74 5.07 4.23
C ILE A 134 -4.72 3.98 3.86
N LEU A 135 -4.04 3.43 4.86
CA LEU A 135 -3.08 2.35 4.65
C LEU A 135 -3.77 1.07 4.18
N VAL A 136 -4.88 0.72 4.84
CA VAL A 136 -5.70 -0.46 4.48
C VAL A 136 -6.25 -0.32 3.06
N ASP A 137 -6.84 0.84 2.72
CA ASP A 137 -7.36 1.11 1.38
C ASP A 137 -6.23 1.03 0.34
N SER A 138 -5.04 1.58 0.64
CA SER A 138 -3.87 1.49 -0.25
C SER A 138 -3.38 0.06 -0.46
N ALA A 139 -3.44 -0.78 0.57
CA ALA A 139 -3.09 -2.20 0.46
C ALA A 139 -4.13 -2.96 -0.38
N ALA A 140 -5.42 -2.70 -0.15
CA ALA A 140 -6.52 -3.28 -0.93
C ALA A 140 -6.43 -2.89 -2.41
N ASP A 141 -6.23 -1.60 -2.72
CA ASP A 141 -6.07 -1.12 -4.09
C ASP A 141 -4.92 -1.82 -4.85
N LEU A 142 -3.82 -2.15 -4.15
CA LEU A 142 -2.71 -2.91 -4.73
C LEU A 142 -3.14 -4.33 -5.10
N VAL A 143 -3.88 -5.02 -4.22
CA VAL A 143 -4.38 -6.37 -4.47
C VAL A 143 -5.41 -6.35 -5.60
N ASP A 144 -6.40 -5.47 -5.53
CA ASP A 144 -7.45 -5.31 -6.55
C ASP A 144 -6.87 -5.05 -7.95
N LYS A 145 -5.81 -4.23 -8.01
CA LYS A 145 -5.09 -3.96 -9.27
C LYS A 145 -4.43 -5.21 -9.84
N LEU A 146 -3.85 -6.06 -8.99
CA LEU A 146 -3.21 -7.30 -9.41
C LEU A 146 -4.27 -8.36 -9.79
N GLU A 147 -5.37 -8.43 -9.06
CA GLU A 147 -6.48 -9.34 -9.35
C GLU A 147 -7.18 -9.00 -10.67
N SER A 148 -7.38 -7.71 -10.93
CA SER A 148 -8.01 -7.24 -12.18
C SER A 148 -7.11 -7.35 -13.41
N ALA A 149 -5.79 -7.53 -13.22
CA ALA A 149 -4.87 -7.70 -14.33
C ALA A 149 -5.15 -9.02 -15.07
N PRO A 150 -5.23 -9.00 -16.42
CA PRO A 150 -5.45 -10.21 -17.20
C PRO A 150 -4.29 -11.17 -16.99
N PHE A 151 -4.61 -12.43 -16.67
CA PHE A 151 -3.64 -13.49 -16.46
C PHE A 151 -3.95 -14.71 -17.34
N ASN A 152 -2.92 -15.23 -17.98
CA ASN A 152 -2.99 -16.48 -18.72
C ASN A 152 -1.88 -17.41 -18.23
N ALA A 153 -2.26 -18.45 -17.50
CA ALA A 153 -1.33 -19.40 -16.89
C ALA A 153 -0.41 -20.09 -17.92
N GLN A 154 -0.95 -20.46 -19.09
CA GLN A 154 -0.17 -21.09 -20.16
C GLN A 154 0.86 -20.14 -20.78
N ALA A 155 0.50 -18.87 -21.00
CA ALA A 155 1.43 -17.89 -21.52
C ALA A 155 2.53 -17.59 -20.48
N PHE A 156 2.15 -17.37 -19.23
CA PHE A 156 3.10 -17.10 -18.14
C PHE A 156 4.05 -18.29 -17.91
N ALA A 157 3.53 -19.53 -17.91
CA ALA A 157 4.35 -20.74 -17.79
C ALA A 157 5.34 -20.89 -18.95
N GLN A 158 4.93 -20.54 -20.18
CA GLN A 158 5.81 -20.59 -21.35
C GLN A 158 6.92 -19.53 -21.25
N ASP A 159 6.60 -18.31 -20.81
CA ASP A 159 7.59 -17.25 -20.59
C ASP A 159 8.59 -17.65 -19.50
N LEU A 160 8.10 -18.28 -18.43
CA LEU A 160 8.91 -18.77 -17.32
C LEU A 160 9.81 -19.93 -17.75
N GLU A 161 9.31 -20.84 -18.61
CA GLU A 161 10.09 -21.92 -19.21
C GLU A 161 11.21 -21.38 -20.13
N ASN A 162 10.90 -20.40 -20.98
CA ASN A 162 11.90 -19.75 -21.84
C ASN A 162 13.00 -19.09 -21.00
N ALA A 163 12.61 -18.39 -19.91
CA ALA A 163 13.58 -17.79 -18.99
C ALA A 163 14.42 -18.85 -18.25
N TYR A 164 13.80 -19.97 -17.85
CA TYR A 164 14.50 -21.12 -17.27
C TYR A 164 15.56 -21.68 -18.22
N LEU A 165 15.22 -21.92 -19.49
CA LEU A 165 16.17 -22.44 -20.48
C LEU A 165 17.39 -21.53 -20.67
N ILE A 166 17.16 -20.19 -20.67
CA ILE A 166 18.24 -19.20 -20.73
C ILE A 166 19.14 -19.31 -19.49
N CYS A 167 18.54 -19.43 -18.29
CA CYS A 167 19.28 -19.58 -17.05
C CYS A 167 20.10 -20.87 -17.03
N VAL A 168 19.56 -21.99 -17.51
CA VAL A 168 20.27 -23.27 -17.64
C VAL A 168 21.49 -23.13 -18.59
N LEU A 169 21.33 -22.48 -19.74
CA LEU A 169 22.42 -22.22 -20.65
C LEU A 169 23.52 -21.36 -20.05
N GLN A 170 23.14 -20.31 -19.29
CA GLN A 170 24.09 -19.46 -18.58
C GLN A 170 24.89 -20.23 -17.51
N GLU A 171 24.24 -21.11 -16.77
CA GLU A 171 24.90 -21.92 -15.72
C GLU A 171 25.81 -22.99 -16.35
N LYS A 172 25.38 -23.64 -17.49
CA LYS A 172 26.21 -24.57 -18.23
C LYS A 172 27.46 -23.87 -18.78
N ALA A 173 27.35 -22.65 -19.30
CA ALA A 173 28.47 -21.87 -19.80
C ALA A 173 29.50 -21.48 -18.71
N LYS A 174 29.07 -21.30 -17.47
CA LYS A 174 29.97 -21.01 -16.34
C LYS A 174 30.66 -22.25 -15.79
N ASN A 175 29.99 -23.41 -15.84
CA ASN A 175 30.46 -24.66 -15.28
C ASN A 175 30.98 -25.60 -16.39
N THR A 176 32.19 -25.34 -16.94
CA THR A 176 32.80 -26.06 -18.07
C THR A 176 33.19 -27.51 -17.77
N GLY A 177 32.68 -28.17 -16.75
CA GLY A 177 33.16 -29.51 -16.48
C GLY A 177 32.34 -30.37 -15.51
N LYS A 178 31.17 -30.72 -15.75
CA LYS A 178 30.30 -31.79 -15.23
C LYS A 178 28.87 -31.28 -15.04
N VAL A 179 28.11 -31.23 -16.09
CA VAL A 179 26.66 -31.14 -15.96
C VAL A 179 26.12 -32.56 -15.98
N ASN A 180 25.72 -33.07 -14.81
CA ASN A 180 24.91 -34.28 -14.77
C ASN A 180 23.57 -33.98 -15.46
N ASP A 181 23.12 -34.89 -16.33
CA ASP A 181 21.84 -34.80 -17.07
C ASP A 181 20.59 -34.91 -16.19
N HIS A 182 20.74 -34.75 -14.87
CA HIS A 182 19.63 -34.75 -13.92
C HIS A 182 18.99 -33.38 -13.80
N LEU A 183 17.70 -33.34 -13.47
CA LEU A 183 16.85 -32.20 -13.21
C LEU A 183 17.64 -30.97 -12.73
N PHE A 184 17.70 -29.93 -13.55
CA PHE A 184 18.52 -28.76 -13.28
C PHE A 184 17.65 -27.66 -12.64
N TYR A 185 17.70 -27.55 -11.33
CA TYR A 185 17.00 -26.49 -10.61
C TYR A 185 17.77 -25.17 -10.71
N VAL A 186 17.13 -24.12 -11.24
CA VAL A 186 17.69 -22.78 -11.29
C VAL A 186 17.00 -21.86 -10.27
N PRO A 187 17.69 -20.83 -9.76
CA PRO A 187 17.05 -19.85 -8.86
C PRO A 187 15.91 -19.14 -9.57
N LEU A 188 14.72 -19.16 -8.98
CA LEU A 188 13.50 -18.56 -9.54
C LEU A 188 13.65 -17.07 -9.85
N LEU A 189 14.32 -16.32 -8.98
CA LEU A 189 14.60 -14.90 -9.21
C LEU A 189 15.58 -14.63 -10.35
N SER A 190 16.36 -15.64 -10.79
CA SER A 190 17.15 -15.51 -12.01
C SER A 190 16.25 -15.57 -13.25
N CYS A 191 15.23 -16.44 -13.25
CA CYS A 191 14.22 -16.46 -14.31
C CYS A 191 13.45 -15.12 -14.35
N TYR A 192 13.01 -14.59 -13.22
CA TYR A 192 12.37 -13.26 -13.16
C TYR A 192 13.25 -12.17 -13.79
N LYS A 193 14.55 -12.14 -13.48
CA LYS A 193 15.48 -11.16 -14.06
C LYS A 193 15.65 -11.30 -15.59
N VAL A 194 15.53 -12.51 -16.11
CA VAL A 194 15.54 -12.78 -17.56
C VAL A 194 14.23 -12.33 -18.20
N MET A 195 13.08 -12.58 -17.57
CA MET A 195 11.78 -12.12 -18.05
C MET A 195 11.68 -10.59 -18.05
N VAL A 196 12.29 -9.92 -17.06
CA VAL A 196 12.22 -8.48 -16.89
C VAL A 196 13.64 -7.87 -16.83
N PRO A 197 14.37 -7.85 -17.97
CA PRO A 197 15.78 -7.48 -17.98
C PRO A 197 16.01 -5.99 -17.73
N LEU A 198 15.09 -5.12 -18.17
CA LEU A 198 15.25 -3.68 -18.08
C LEU A 198 14.74 -3.14 -16.75
N SER A 199 15.49 -2.19 -16.16
CA SER A 199 15.10 -1.53 -14.92
C SER A 199 13.75 -0.81 -15.02
N ARG A 200 13.38 -0.30 -16.19
CA ARG A 200 12.08 0.33 -16.45
C ARG A 200 10.97 -0.69 -16.34
N SER A 201 11.10 -1.83 -17.01
CA SER A 201 10.10 -2.89 -17.00
C SER A 201 9.88 -3.46 -15.59
N ARG A 202 10.94 -3.51 -14.74
CA ARG A 202 10.83 -3.91 -13.32
C ARG A 202 10.05 -2.94 -12.45
N LYS A 203 9.78 -1.72 -12.91
CA LYS A 203 8.88 -0.79 -12.20
C LYS A 203 7.42 -1.06 -12.54
N GLU A 204 7.16 -1.59 -13.72
CA GLU A 204 5.81 -1.92 -14.21
C GLU A 204 5.39 -3.34 -13.78
N TYR A 205 6.34 -4.28 -13.82
CA TYR A 205 6.18 -5.66 -13.38
C TYR A 205 7.26 -6.01 -12.37
N ASP A 206 7.00 -5.72 -11.11
CA ASP A 206 7.94 -5.90 -10.01
C ASP A 206 7.87 -7.30 -9.39
N GLU A 207 8.74 -7.56 -8.40
CA GLU A 207 8.78 -8.85 -7.69
C GLU A 207 7.44 -9.19 -7.01
N MET A 208 6.61 -8.19 -6.65
CA MET A 208 5.31 -8.40 -6.04
C MET A 208 4.30 -8.90 -7.08
N ALA A 209 4.23 -8.25 -8.25
CA ALA A 209 3.39 -8.71 -9.36
C ALA A 209 3.81 -10.10 -9.85
N PHE A 210 5.12 -10.35 -9.94
CA PHE A 210 5.64 -11.67 -10.27
C PHE A 210 5.26 -12.74 -9.23
N ALA A 211 5.33 -12.44 -7.93
CA ALA A 211 4.92 -13.36 -6.87
C ALA A 211 3.42 -13.66 -6.94
N PHE A 212 2.61 -12.67 -7.29
CA PHE A 212 1.17 -12.83 -7.44
C PHE A 212 0.81 -13.73 -8.63
N ASP A 213 1.42 -13.50 -9.80
CA ASP A 213 1.22 -14.34 -10.97
C ASP A 213 1.77 -15.76 -10.77
N LEU A 214 2.88 -15.88 -10.02
CA LEU A 214 3.43 -17.18 -9.63
C LEU A 214 2.46 -17.96 -8.74
N ALA A 215 1.77 -17.30 -7.82
CA ALA A 215 0.73 -17.92 -6.99
C ALA A 215 -0.43 -18.44 -7.85
N ARG A 216 -0.88 -17.64 -8.83
CA ARG A 216 -1.91 -18.06 -9.80
C ARG A 216 -1.46 -19.28 -10.59
N LEU A 217 -0.23 -19.29 -11.12
CA LEU A 217 0.32 -20.46 -11.83
C LEU A 217 0.45 -21.67 -10.92
N TYR A 218 0.94 -21.49 -9.67
CA TYR A 218 1.07 -22.56 -8.70
C TYR A 218 -0.28 -23.24 -8.42
N ASN A 219 -1.33 -22.45 -8.25
CA ASN A 219 -2.69 -22.95 -8.03
C ASN A 219 -3.23 -23.70 -9.25
N GLU A 220 -2.94 -23.26 -10.49
CA GLU A 220 -3.31 -24.00 -11.70
C GLU A 220 -2.57 -25.35 -11.79
N ILE A 221 -1.27 -25.38 -11.47
CA ILE A 221 -0.48 -26.62 -11.45
C ILE A 221 -1.04 -27.60 -10.38
N LYS A 222 -1.44 -27.08 -9.22
CA LYS A 222 -1.96 -27.89 -8.11
C LYS A 222 -3.30 -28.57 -8.43
N LYS A 223 -4.08 -28.02 -9.38
CA LYS A 223 -5.33 -28.65 -9.85
C LYS A 223 -5.10 -29.95 -10.64
N GLY A 224 -3.86 -30.24 -11.08
CA GLY A 224 -3.46 -31.43 -11.81
C GLY A 224 -3.37 -31.22 -13.33
N ASP A 225 -2.59 -32.09 -13.99
CA ASP A 225 -2.41 -32.18 -15.45
C ASP A 225 -1.95 -30.92 -16.19
N PHE A 226 -1.36 -29.93 -15.44
CA PHE A 226 -0.83 -28.74 -16.06
C PHE A 226 0.53 -29.02 -16.71
N VAL A 227 0.61 -28.81 -18.01
CA VAL A 227 1.86 -28.85 -18.80
C VAL A 227 1.98 -27.58 -19.61
N THR A 228 3.22 -27.16 -19.89
CA THR A 228 3.49 -26.03 -20.79
C THR A 228 3.11 -26.40 -22.23
N LYS A 229 3.10 -25.42 -23.13
CA LYS A 229 2.92 -25.66 -24.58
C LYS A 229 3.98 -26.59 -25.16
N SER A 230 5.17 -26.66 -24.55
CA SER A 230 6.26 -27.55 -24.90
C SER A 230 6.08 -28.98 -24.36
N GLY A 231 5.03 -29.24 -23.59
CA GLY A 231 4.75 -30.54 -22.98
C GLY A 231 5.50 -30.80 -21.67
N HIS A 232 6.16 -29.77 -21.09
CA HIS A 232 6.91 -29.92 -19.85
C HIS A 232 6.08 -29.62 -18.61
N THR A 233 6.38 -30.33 -17.54
CA THR A 233 5.83 -30.08 -16.21
C THR A 233 6.72 -29.10 -15.46
N CYS A 234 6.14 -28.09 -14.85
CA CYS A 234 6.82 -27.13 -13.98
C CYS A 234 6.93 -27.68 -12.56
N LEU A 235 8.12 -27.71 -12.01
CA LEU A 235 8.42 -28.15 -10.65
C LEU A 235 9.02 -27.01 -9.86
N PHE A 236 8.45 -26.74 -8.70
CA PHE A 236 8.98 -25.78 -7.75
C PHE A 236 9.77 -26.45 -6.64
N GLY A 237 10.84 -25.80 -6.18
CA GLY A 237 11.69 -26.33 -5.12
C GLY A 237 12.08 -25.27 -4.09
N THR A 238 12.38 -25.76 -2.89
CA THR A 238 13.02 -25.00 -1.83
C THR A 238 14.53 -25.26 -1.89
N GLY A 239 15.34 -24.22 -1.87
CA GLY A 239 16.80 -24.34 -1.95
C GLY A 239 17.50 -23.18 -1.24
N ARG A 240 18.83 -23.16 -1.35
CA ARG A 240 19.62 -22.04 -0.84
C ARG A 240 19.41 -20.80 -1.70
N GLY A 241 19.11 -19.67 -1.11
CA GLY A 241 18.95 -18.40 -1.80
C GLY A 241 17.70 -17.65 -1.39
N LYS A 242 17.44 -16.53 -2.07
CA LYS A 242 16.26 -15.70 -1.83
C LYS A 242 15.03 -16.41 -2.39
N SER A 243 14.03 -16.65 -1.55
CA SER A 243 12.76 -17.25 -1.92
C SER A 243 11.74 -16.19 -2.33
N VAL A 244 10.85 -16.58 -3.21
CA VAL A 244 9.61 -15.86 -3.52
C VAL A 244 8.52 -16.48 -2.64
N ARG A 245 7.86 -15.65 -1.87
CA ARG A 245 6.75 -16.04 -1.03
C ARG A 245 5.47 -15.94 -1.85
N ILE A 246 4.67 -16.99 -1.83
CA ILE A 246 3.33 -17.01 -2.41
C ILE A 246 2.33 -17.56 -1.40
N LEU A 247 1.05 -17.27 -1.61
CA LEU A 247 -0.05 -17.96 -0.94
C LEU A 247 -0.76 -18.86 -1.94
N ASP A 248 -1.05 -20.09 -1.53
CA ASP A 248 -1.89 -20.97 -2.32
C ASP A 248 -3.39 -20.65 -2.14
N ASP A 249 -4.24 -21.35 -2.89
CA ASP A 249 -5.70 -21.18 -2.86
C ASP A 249 -6.35 -21.50 -1.50
N THR A 250 -5.62 -22.16 -0.59
CA THR A 250 -6.04 -22.42 0.80
C THR A 250 -5.52 -21.38 1.79
N GLY A 251 -4.78 -20.35 1.31
CA GLY A 251 -4.13 -19.36 2.15
C GLY A 251 -2.82 -19.84 2.80
N MET A 252 -2.34 -21.04 2.45
CA MET A 252 -1.08 -21.56 2.98
C MET A 252 0.12 -20.93 2.29
N GLU A 253 1.10 -20.52 3.10
CA GLU A 253 2.34 -19.93 2.63
C GLU A 253 3.26 -20.98 1.98
N GLN A 254 3.77 -20.64 0.80
CA GLN A 254 4.79 -21.42 0.08
C GLN A 254 6.01 -20.54 -0.19
N LEU A 255 7.19 -21.03 0.16
CA LEU A 255 8.46 -20.37 -0.11
C LEU A 255 9.19 -21.05 -1.27
N ILE A 256 9.16 -20.45 -2.44
CA ILE A 256 9.74 -21.01 -3.65
C ILE A 256 11.05 -20.29 -3.94
N SER A 257 12.15 -21.04 -4.00
CA SER A 257 13.47 -20.49 -4.31
C SER A 257 14.01 -20.95 -5.66
N THR A 258 13.56 -22.11 -6.14
CA THR A 258 14.06 -22.72 -7.37
C THR A 258 12.93 -23.25 -8.24
N ILE A 259 13.22 -23.40 -9.54
CA ILE A 259 12.29 -23.94 -10.53
C ILE A 259 13.02 -24.89 -11.47
N CYS A 260 12.30 -25.89 -11.96
CA CYS A 260 12.75 -26.84 -12.98
C CYS A 260 11.60 -27.18 -13.92
N PHE A 261 11.89 -27.40 -15.19
CA PHE A 261 10.96 -27.94 -16.18
C PHE A 261 11.47 -29.29 -16.71
N ARG A 262 10.59 -30.28 -16.79
CA ARG A 262 10.86 -31.63 -17.26
C ARG A 262 9.74 -32.16 -18.16
#